data_99528780f3c0637e56ee9051dae1d922
#
_entry.id   99528780f3c0637e56ee9051dae1d922
#
_cell.length_a   1.000
_cell.length_b   1.000
_cell.length_c   1.000
_cell.angle_alpha   90.00
_cell.angle_beta   90.00
_cell.angle_gamma   90.00
#
_symmetry.space_group_name_H-M   'P 1'
#
loop_
_entity.id
_entity.type
_entity.pdbx_description
1 polymer ?
#
loop_
_entity_poly.entity_id
_entity_poly.type
_entity_poly.pdbx_seq_one_letter_code
_entity_poly.pdbx_strand_id
1 'polypeptide(L)'
;VKNLTKMNYIGRDGKLTLIGLFTTQIFSEEIEISQLFAGPIDFELDEYMTLLVLMALTYEEKREAEFYNTKDSPKIKQFITKMKSHPNLKKSEWTDYLIPMTAILNPVYEGKGFLDVLDNTNFLEGDIIRLLMRVLDKLEQIDRATDDRDLRHRVRSCKDMIKNCLKGIHLF
;
A
#
# COMPACT_ATOMS: atom_id res chain seq x y z
N VAL A 1 20.39 15.82 -4.64
CA VAL A 1 21.38 14.80 -5.06
C VAL A 1 21.98 14.05 -3.89
N LYS A 2 22.50 14.76 -2.88
CA LYS A 2 23.14 14.12 -1.71
C LYS A 2 22.19 13.16 -0.96
N ASN A 3 20.92 13.51 -0.82
CA ASN A 3 19.94 12.64 -0.18
C ASN A 3 19.62 11.39 -1.02
N LEU A 4 19.51 11.54 -2.33
CA LEU A 4 19.23 10.43 -3.24
C LEU A 4 20.37 9.40 -3.25
N THR A 5 21.62 9.86 -3.13
CA THR A 5 22.80 8.99 -3.02
C THR A 5 22.80 8.25 -1.67
N LYS A 6 22.49 8.95 -0.56
CA LYS A 6 22.35 8.33 0.76
C LYS A 6 21.29 7.24 0.81
N MET A 7 20.20 7.41 0.07
CA MET A 7 19.08 6.47 0.01
C MET A 7 19.28 5.40 -1.06
N ASN A 8 20.44 5.34 -1.72
CA ASN A 8 20.78 4.40 -2.78
C ASN A 8 19.95 4.49 -4.07
N TYR A 9 19.28 5.61 -4.33
CA TYR A 9 18.58 5.81 -5.60
C TYR A 9 19.54 6.15 -6.74
N ILE A 10 20.64 6.83 -6.40
CA ILE A 10 21.71 7.20 -7.33
C ILE A 10 23.02 6.57 -6.81
N GLY A 11 23.74 5.89 -7.70
CA GLY A 11 25.04 5.32 -7.41
C GLY A 11 26.14 6.39 -7.31
N ARG A 12 27.32 5.99 -6.86
CA ARG A 12 28.50 6.87 -6.76
C ARG A 12 28.94 7.40 -8.13
N ASP A 13 28.62 6.69 -9.19
CA ASP A 13 28.89 7.07 -10.59
C ASP A 13 27.86 8.09 -11.15
N GLY A 14 26.89 8.51 -10.35
CA GLY A 14 25.83 9.43 -10.77
C GLY A 14 24.70 8.79 -11.55
N LYS A 15 24.73 7.46 -11.77
CA LYS A 15 23.67 6.71 -12.48
C LYS A 15 22.64 6.18 -11.51
N LEU A 16 21.42 5.93 -12.01
CA LEU A 16 20.36 5.31 -11.25
C LEU A 16 20.73 3.88 -10.86
N THR A 17 20.44 3.53 -9.62
CA THR A 17 20.51 2.14 -9.12
C THR A 17 19.25 1.37 -9.54
N LEU A 18 19.18 0.06 -9.24
CA LEU A 18 17.96 -0.72 -9.50
C LEU A 18 16.76 -0.15 -8.74
N ILE A 19 16.92 0.23 -7.48
CA ILE A 19 15.84 0.88 -6.72
C ILE A 19 15.52 2.27 -7.29
N GLY A 20 16.51 3.00 -7.79
CA GLY A 20 16.30 4.28 -8.48
C GLY A 20 15.47 4.10 -9.75
N LEU A 21 15.76 3.09 -10.56
CA LEU A 21 14.97 2.75 -11.75
C LEU A 21 13.53 2.35 -11.39
N PHE A 22 13.35 1.53 -10.38
CA PHE A 22 12.03 1.18 -9.84
C PHE A 22 11.26 2.45 -9.47
N THR A 23 11.89 3.34 -8.75
CA THR A 23 11.28 4.57 -8.23
C THR A 23 10.77 5.49 -9.34
N THR A 24 11.42 5.51 -10.50
CA THR A 24 10.97 6.33 -11.64
C THR A 24 9.61 5.91 -12.20
N GLN A 25 9.16 4.70 -11.92
CA GLN A 25 7.87 4.16 -12.37
C GLN A 25 6.73 4.39 -11.35
N ILE A 26 7.05 4.95 -10.19
CA ILE A 26 6.07 5.18 -9.13
C ILE A 26 5.73 6.67 -9.08
N PHE A 27 4.43 6.98 -9.13
CA PHE A 27 3.93 8.34 -9.08
C PHE A 27 3.22 8.59 -7.75
N SER A 28 3.69 9.54 -6.96
CA SER A 28 3.40 9.81 -5.54
C SER A 28 3.74 8.64 -4.61
N GLU A 29 4.00 8.96 -3.36
CA GLU A 29 4.49 8.04 -2.33
C GLU A 29 5.68 7.20 -2.80
N GLU A 30 6.46 7.72 -3.74
CA GLU A 30 7.54 7.00 -4.42
C GLU A 30 8.64 6.53 -3.46
N ILE A 31 8.95 7.31 -2.43
CA ILE A 31 9.98 6.95 -1.44
C ILE A 31 9.50 5.78 -0.58
N GLU A 32 8.30 5.90 -0.04
CA GLU A 32 7.70 4.86 0.81
C GLU A 32 7.56 3.55 0.04
N ILE A 33 6.98 3.59 -1.14
CA ILE A 33 6.74 2.40 -1.97
C ILE A 33 8.06 1.77 -2.40
N SER A 34 9.03 2.55 -2.85
CA SER A 34 10.32 2.01 -3.28
C SER A 34 11.10 1.38 -2.13
N GLN A 35 11.10 2.00 -0.94
CA GLN A 35 11.76 1.43 0.24
C GLN A 35 11.06 0.17 0.75
N LEU A 36 9.75 0.12 0.69
CA LEU A 36 8.97 -1.03 1.16
C LEU A 36 9.03 -2.24 0.22
N PHE A 37 9.02 -2.01 -1.09
CA PHE A 37 8.88 -3.08 -2.09
C PHE A 37 10.16 -3.37 -2.87
N ALA A 38 11.11 -2.47 -2.92
CA ALA A 38 12.35 -2.63 -3.68
C ALA A 38 13.60 -2.25 -2.90
N GLY A 39 13.47 -1.90 -1.62
CA GLY A 39 14.58 -1.51 -0.75
C GLY A 39 15.38 -2.70 -0.22
N PRO A 40 16.50 -2.41 0.45
CA PRO A 40 17.38 -3.45 0.98
C PRO A 40 16.82 -4.17 2.21
N ILE A 41 15.81 -3.59 2.86
CA ILE A 41 15.15 -4.19 4.03
C ILE A 41 13.90 -4.94 3.57
N ASP A 42 13.84 -6.23 3.86
CA ASP A 42 12.67 -7.04 3.62
C ASP A 42 11.65 -6.82 4.76
N PHE A 43 10.50 -6.24 4.43
CA PHE A 43 9.40 -6.03 5.36
C PHE A 43 8.45 -7.22 5.47
N GLU A 44 8.74 -8.31 4.75
CA GLU A 44 7.92 -9.54 4.76
C GLU A 44 6.45 -9.26 4.44
N LEU A 45 6.22 -8.44 3.41
CA LEU A 45 4.88 -8.04 2.98
C LEU A 45 4.23 -9.16 2.16
N ASP A 46 3.35 -9.91 2.80
CA ASP A 46 2.45 -10.84 2.10
C ASP A 46 1.32 -10.07 1.36
N GLU A 47 0.38 -10.78 0.79
CA GLU A 47 -0.75 -10.16 0.07
C GLU A 47 -1.58 -9.24 0.98
N TYR A 48 -1.89 -9.71 2.20
CA TYR A 48 -2.65 -8.92 3.16
C TYR A 48 -1.91 -7.63 3.54
N MET A 49 -0.65 -7.74 3.93
CA MET A 49 0.15 -6.57 4.32
C MET A 49 0.44 -5.65 3.14
N THR A 50 0.61 -6.19 1.94
CA THR A 50 0.75 -5.38 0.72
C THR A 50 -0.47 -4.48 0.52
N LEU A 51 -1.67 -5.05 0.58
CA LEU A 51 -2.91 -4.28 0.46
C LEU A 51 -3.08 -3.28 1.60
N LEU A 52 -2.82 -3.70 2.84
CA LEU A 52 -2.96 -2.84 4.01
C LEU A 52 -2.05 -1.63 3.95
N VAL A 53 -0.79 -1.83 3.61
CA VAL A 53 0.20 -0.76 3.48
C VAL A 53 -0.20 0.22 2.39
N LEU A 54 -0.63 -0.27 1.23
CA LEU A 54 -1.06 0.59 0.13
C LEU A 54 -2.35 1.36 0.46
N MET A 55 -3.28 0.75 1.18
CA MET A 55 -4.47 1.44 1.67
C MET A 55 -4.11 2.56 2.63
N ALA A 56 -3.22 2.29 3.60
CA ALA A 56 -2.79 3.28 4.57
C ALA A 56 -2.03 4.44 3.92
N LEU A 57 -1.17 4.15 2.93
CA LEU A 57 -0.42 5.17 2.18
C LEU A 57 -1.31 6.07 1.33
N THR A 58 -2.35 5.50 0.73
CA THR A 58 -3.22 6.24 -0.21
C THR A 58 -4.47 6.81 0.45
N TYR A 59 -4.70 6.49 1.73
CA TYR A 59 -5.83 6.99 2.48
C TYR A 59 -5.77 8.51 2.64
N GLU A 60 -6.85 9.17 2.29
CA GLU A 60 -7.03 10.60 2.57
C GLU A 60 -7.90 10.76 3.82
N GLU A 61 -7.30 11.35 4.85
CA GLU A 61 -8.00 11.59 6.10
C GLU A 61 -9.23 12.46 5.89
N LYS A 62 -10.36 11.98 6.40
CA LYS A 62 -11.61 12.73 6.42
C LYS A 62 -11.99 13.06 7.85
N ARG A 63 -12.48 14.29 8.03
CA ARG A 63 -13.06 14.72 9.28
C ARG A 63 -14.24 13.81 9.66
N GLU A 64 -14.27 13.37 10.93
CA GLU A 64 -15.32 12.51 11.45
C GLU A 64 -15.39 11.12 10.81
N ALA A 65 -14.31 10.66 10.21
CA ALA A 65 -14.22 9.31 9.68
C ALA A 65 -14.33 8.26 10.80
N GLU A 66 -15.18 7.26 10.59
CA GLU A 66 -15.39 6.15 11.52
C GLU A 66 -15.15 4.83 10.81
N PHE A 67 -14.49 3.92 11.50
CA PHE A 67 -14.21 2.56 11.02
C PHE A 67 -14.63 1.56 12.09
N TYR A 68 -15.42 0.58 11.69
CA TYR A 68 -15.98 -0.46 12.57
C TYR A 68 -15.30 -1.79 12.30
N ASN A 69 -15.27 -2.66 13.31
CA ASN A 69 -14.67 -4.00 13.17
C ASN A 69 -13.20 -3.99 12.74
N THR A 70 -12.47 -2.97 13.19
CA THR A 70 -11.02 -2.92 13.00
C THR A 70 -10.33 -4.05 13.77
N LYS A 71 -9.20 -4.52 13.23
CA LYS A 71 -8.42 -5.57 13.90
C LYS A 71 -6.96 -5.14 14.02
N ASP A 72 -6.43 -5.24 15.22
CA ASP A 72 -5.00 -5.17 15.47
C ASP A 72 -4.44 -6.60 15.47
N SER A 73 -3.25 -6.78 14.95
CA SER A 73 -2.59 -8.10 14.90
C SER A 73 -1.11 -7.97 15.23
N PRO A 74 -0.47 -9.07 15.70
CA PRO A 74 0.98 -9.09 15.92
C PRO A 74 1.76 -8.72 14.65
N LYS A 75 1.27 -9.09 13.49
CA LYS A 75 1.88 -8.79 12.19
C LYS A 75 1.94 -7.28 11.93
N ILE A 76 0.88 -6.55 12.22
CA ILE A 76 0.83 -5.08 12.10
C ILE A 76 1.81 -4.44 13.09
N LYS A 77 1.85 -4.91 14.33
CA LYS A 77 2.77 -4.40 15.35
C LYS A 77 4.23 -4.60 14.97
N GLN A 78 4.57 -5.78 14.47
CA GLN A 78 5.92 -6.09 13.99
C GLN A 78 6.31 -5.18 12.82
N PHE A 79 5.41 -4.97 11.89
CA PHE A 79 5.62 -4.06 10.76
C PHE A 79 5.90 -2.63 11.25
N ILE A 80 5.07 -2.10 12.14
CA ILE A 80 5.24 -0.74 12.70
C ILE A 80 6.59 -0.61 13.41
N THR A 81 6.99 -1.60 14.20
CA THR A 81 8.29 -1.61 14.88
C THR A 81 9.43 -1.55 13.88
N LYS A 82 9.35 -2.35 12.82
CA LYS A 82 10.36 -2.39 11.75
C LYS A 82 10.44 -1.05 11.00
N MET A 83 9.29 -0.43 10.73
CA MET A 83 9.20 0.90 10.13
C MET A 83 9.88 1.98 10.96
N LYS A 84 9.64 1.99 12.27
CA LYS A 84 10.23 2.97 13.18
C LYS A 84 11.76 2.90 13.26
N SER A 85 12.32 1.73 13.00
CA SER A 85 13.78 1.53 12.96
C SER A 85 14.40 1.87 11.60
N HIS A 86 13.58 2.07 10.56
CA HIS A 86 14.06 2.34 9.21
C HIS A 86 14.55 3.78 9.07
N PRO A 87 15.78 4.01 8.57
CA PRO A 87 16.36 5.36 8.52
C PRO A 87 15.59 6.36 7.65
N ASN A 88 14.93 5.88 6.60
CA ASN A 88 14.24 6.71 5.63
C ASN A 88 12.72 6.80 5.85
N LEU A 89 12.16 5.95 6.73
CA LEU A 89 10.71 5.82 6.91
C LEU A 89 10.22 6.09 8.35
N LYS A 90 11.13 6.26 9.29
CA LYS A 90 10.81 6.38 10.73
C LYS A 90 9.87 7.53 11.11
N LYS A 91 9.75 8.54 10.27
CA LYS A 91 8.88 9.71 10.49
C LYS A 91 7.55 9.62 9.74
N SER A 92 7.21 8.46 9.24
CA SER A 92 6.01 8.28 8.43
C SER A 92 4.76 8.27 9.31
N GLU A 93 3.84 9.20 9.05
CA GLU A 93 2.58 9.33 9.80
C GLU A 93 1.49 8.38 9.29
N TRP A 94 1.60 7.90 8.06
CA TRP A 94 0.61 7.03 7.44
C TRP A 94 0.41 5.70 8.19
N THR A 95 1.38 5.29 9.02
CA THR A 95 1.26 4.08 9.85
C THR A 95 0.11 4.13 10.84
N ASP A 96 -0.36 5.33 11.21
CA ASP A 96 -1.52 5.51 12.07
C ASP A 96 -2.83 5.03 11.41
N TYR A 97 -2.83 4.89 10.08
CA TYR A 97 -4.00 4.42 9.33
C TYR A 97 -4.03 2.91 9.11
N LEU A 98 -3.01 2.17 9.53
CA LEU A 98 -2.95 0.71 9.31
C LEU A 98 -4.11 -0.01 10.00
N ILE A 99 -4.34 0.24 11.28
CA ILE A 99 -5.43 -0.41 12.01
C ILE A 99 -6.81 0.03 11.49
N PRO A 100 -7.11 1.33 11.28
CA PRO A 100 -8.36 1.74 10.65
C PRO A 100 -8.63 1.07 9.31
N MET A 101 -7.63 0.95 8.45
CA MET A 101 -7.79 0.36 7.13
C MET A 101 -8.09 -1.14 7.15
N THR A 102 -7.85 -1.85 8.26
CA THR A 102 -8.28 -3.25 8.39
C THR A 102 -9.79 -3.42 8.23
N ALA A 103 -10.57 -2.41 8.63
CA ALA A 103 -12.02 -2.41 8.47
C ALA A 103 -12.44 -2.53 6.99
N ILE A 104 -11.69 -1.90 6.10
CA ILE A 104 -11.92 -1.93 4.65
C ILE A 104 -11.30 -3.19 4.04
N LEU A 105 -10.08 -3.51 4.44
CA LEU A 105 -9.33 -4.62 3.85
C LEU A 105 -9.93 -5.99 4.17
N ASN A 106 -10.36 -6.22 5.40
CA ASN A 106 -10.78 -7.57 5.81
C ASN A 106 -11.92 -8.14 4.94
N PRO A 107 -13.01 -7.41 4.63
CA PRO A 107 -14.00 -7.92 3.70
C PRO A 107 -13.44 -8.17 2.28
N VAL A 108 -12.59 -7.28 1.78
CA VAL A 108 -11.93 -7.45 0.47
C VAL A 108 -11.08 -8.72 0.45
N TYR A 109 -10.26 -8.91 1.46
CA TYR A 109 -9.35 -10.06 1.57
C TYR A 109 -10.10 -11.38 1.75
N GLU A 110 -11.22 -11.36 2.45
CA GLU A 110 -12.10 -12.53 2.66
C GLU A 110 -12.97 -12.85 1.44
N GLY A 111 -12.90 -12.08 0.38
CA GLY A 111 -13.68 -12.30 -0.85
C GLY A 111 -15.14 -11.86 -0.74
N LYS A 112 -15.47 -11.03 0.24
CA LYS A 112 -16.80 -10.47 0.40
C LYS A 112 -17.06 -9.33 -0.58
N GLY A 113 -18.33 -8.99 -0.80
CA GLY A 113 -18.72 -7.95 -1.72
C GLY A 113 -18.55 -6.52 -1.16
N PHE A 114 -18.77 -5.56 -2.03
CA PHE A 114 -18.62 -4.14 -1.71
C PHE A 114 -19.53 -3.65 -0.57
N LEU A 115 -20.74 -4.20 -0.47
CA LEU A 115 -21.67 -3.84 0.61
C LEU A 115 -21.12 -4.19 1.98
N ASP A 116 -20.39 -5.31 2.09
CA ASP A 116 -19.74 -5.71 3.36
C ASP A 116 -18.65 -4.72 3.77
N VAL A 117 -17.97 -4.11 2.80
CA VAL A 117 -16.99 -3.04 3.06
C VAL A 117 -17.71 -1.80 3.61
N LEU A 118 -18.83 -1.41 2.99
CA LEU A 118 -19.60 -0.23 3.42
C LEU A 118 -20.15 -0.37 4.83
N ASP A 119 -20.46 -1.58 5.27
CA ASP A 119 -20.95 -1.84 6.64
C ASP A 119 -19.90 -1.53 7.71
N ASN A 120 -18.62 -1.42 7.35
CA ASN A 120 -17.51 -1.22 8.27
C ASN A 120 -17.04 0.25 8.37
N THR A 121 -17.76 1.18 7.77
CA THR A 121 -17.36 2.58 7.78
C THR A 121 -18.56 3.50 7.58
N ASN A 122 -18.42 4.76 7.98
CA ASN A 122 -19.38 5.81 7.65
C ASN A 122 -19.08 6.52 6.32
N PHE A 123 -18.09 6.03 5.56
CA PHE A 123 -17.77 6.58 4.25
C PHE A 123 -18.89 6.33 3.24
N LEU A 124 -19.01 7.23 2.28
CA LEU A 124 -19.90 7.05 1.13
C LEU A 124 -19.28 6.06 0.12
N GLU A 125 -20.13 5.47 -0.71
CA GLU A 125 -19.69 4.52 -1.75
C GLU A 125 -18.56 5.09 -2.60
N GLY A 126 -18.69 6.34 -3.06
CA GLY A 126 -17.69 6.99 -3.90
C GLY A 126 -16.33 7.15 -3.23
N ASP A 127 -16.30 7.33 -1.92
CA ASP A 127 -15.05 7.44 -1.16
C ASP A 127 -14.30 6.11 -1.12
N ILE A 128 -15.03 5.02 -0.90
CA ILE A 128 -14.44 3.69 -0.87
C ILE A 128 -13.98 3.26 -2.26
N ILE A 129 -14.80 3.49 -3.28
CA ILE A 129 -14.41 3.22 -4.68
C ILE A 129 -13.11 3.96 -5.01
N ARG A 130 -13.02 5.23 -4.66
CA ARG A 130 -11.84 6.05 -4.91
C ARG A 130 -10.61 5.51 -4.20
N LEU A 131 -10.74 5.10 -2.93
CA LEU A 131 -9.65 4.47 -2.18
C LEU A 131 -9.17 3.19 -2.86
N LEU A 132 -10.09 2.29 -3.21
CA LEU A 132 -9.75 1.02 -3.84
C LEU A 132 -9.13 1.22 -5.23
N MET A 133 -9.60 2.20 -5.99
CA MET A 133 -9.03 2.55 -7.30
C MET A 133 -7.62 3.12 -7.18
N ARG A 134 -7.33 3.91 -6.15
CA ARG A 134 -5.97 4.39 -5.87
C ARG A 134 -5.02 3.24 -5.52
N VAL A 135 -5.47 2.31 -4.70
CA VAL A 135 -4.68 1.12 -4.38
C VAL A 135 -4.42 0.30 -5.64
N LEU A 136 -5.44 0.10 -6.47
CA LEU A 136 -5.30 -0.59 -7.74
C LEU A 136 -4.27 0.08 -8.66
N ASP A 137 -4.28 1.40 -8.73
CA ASP A 137 -3.32 2.18 -9.50
C ASP A 137 -1.88 1.98 -8.99
N LYS A 138 -1.67 2.00 -7.68
CA LYS A 138 -0.36 1.72 -7.08
C LYS A 138 0.12 0.29 -7.37
N LEU A 139 -0.77 -0.68 -7.30
CA LEU A 139 -0.45 -2.06 -7.67
C LEU A 139 -0.02 -2.16 -9.14
N GLU A 140 -0.69 -1.48 -10.05
CA GLU A 140 -0.30 -1.40 -11.46
C GLU A 140 1.10 -0.78 -11.64
N GLN A 141 1.40 0.29 -10.92
CA GLN A 141 2.71 0.94 -10.97
C GLN A 141 3.82 0.01 -10.48
N ILE A 142 3.59 -0.69 -9.36
CA ILE A 142 4.55 -1.67 -8.82
C ILE A 142 4.76 -2.82 -9.80
N ASP A 143 3.69 -3.34 -10.41
CA ASP A 143 3.76 -4.43 -11.41
C ASP A 143 4.66 -4.04 -12.59
N ARG A 144 4.53 -2.81 -13.08
CA ARG A 144 5.36 -2.29 -14.17
C ARG A 144 6.81 -2.03 -13.76
N ALA A 145 7.00 -1.62 -12.50
CA ALA A 145 8.31 -1.20 -12.01
C ALA A 145 9.23 -2.36 -11.62
N THR A 146 8.67 -3.50 -11.21
CA THR A 146 9.44 -4.61 -10.65
C THR A 146 9.85 -5.64 -11.68
N ASP A 147 11.07 -6.18 -11.51
CA ASP A 147 11.55 -7.38 -12.17
C ASP A 147 11.47 -8.63 -11.29
N ASP A 148 11.09 -8.46 -10.04
CA ASP A 148 10.91 -9.56 -9.08
C ASP A 148 9.62 -10.32 -9.37
N ARG A 149 9.74 -11.60 -9.74
CA ARG A 149 8.61 -12.45 -10.10
C ARG A 149 7.67 -12.71 -8.92
N ASP A 150 8.20 -12.87 -7.72
CA ASP A 150 7.40 -13.12 -6.51
C ASP A 150 6.57 -11.88 -6.15
N LEU A 151 7.18 -10.70 -6.22
CA LEU A 151 6.47 -9.45 -6.01
C LEU A 151 5.39 -9.25 -7.08
N ARG A 152 5.70 -9.49 -8.34
CA ARG A 152 4.73 -9.37 -9.44
C ARG A 152 3.54 -10.30 -9.27
N HIS A 153 3.78 -11.56 -8.89
CA HIS A 153 2.72 -12.52 -8.62
C HIS A 153 1.81 -12.06 -7.48
N ARG A 154 2.41 -11.62 -6.38
CA ARG A 154 1.67 -11.11 -5.22
C ARG A 154 0.84 -9.87 -5.54
N VAL A 155 1.42 -8.93 -6.28
CA VAL A 155 0.72 -7.71 -6.71
C VAL A 155 -0.47 -8.04 -7.62
N ARG A 156 -0.32 -8.99 -8.54
CA ARG A 156 -1.41 -9.43 -9.42
C ARG A 156 -2.54 -10.11 -8.64
N SER A 157 -2.20 -10.91 -7.64
CA SER A 157 -3.19 -11.49 -6.73
C SER A 157 -3.95 -10.42 -5.97
N CYS A 158 -3.26 -9.39 -5.48
CA CYS A 158 -3.88 -8.24 -4.81
C CYS A 158 -4.82 -7.47 -5.75
N LYS A 159 -4.44 -7.27 -6.99
CA LYS A 159 -5.30 -6.62 -8.00
C LYS A 159 -6.60 -7.39 -8.21
N ASP A 160 -6.52 -8.71 -8.30
CA ASP A 160 -7.68 -9.57 -8.47
C ASP A 160 -8.64 -9.47 -7.28
N MET A 161 -8.14 -9.40 -6.06
CA MET A 161 -8.97 -9.21 -4.86
C MET A 161 -9.76 -7.91 -4.91
N ILE A 162 -9.14 -6.81 -5.30
CA ILE A 162 -9.83 -5.51 -5.42
C ILE A 162 -10.85 -5.55 -6.54
N LYS A 163 -10.49 -6.07 -7.71
CA LYS A 163 -11.40 -6.21 -8.86
C LYS A 163 -12.60 -7.07 -8.51
N ASN A 164 -12.39 -8.15 -7.77
CA ASN A 164 -13.48 -9.01 -7.31
C ASN A 164 -14.45 -8.25 -6.39
N CYS A 165 -13.93 -7.45 -5.45
CA CYS A 165 -14.75 -6.63 -4.57
C CYS A 165 -15.58 -5.58 -5.35
N LEU A 166 -15.01 -5.00 -6.39
CA LEU A 166 -15.65 -3.98 -7.22
C LEU A 166 -16.52 -4.57 -8.35
N LYS A 167 -16.57 -5.89 -8.47
CA LYS A 167 -17.34 -6.56 -9.51
C LYS A 167 -18.83 -6.22 -9.42
N GLY A 168 -19.40 -5.83 -10.55
CA GLY A 168 -20.81 -5.46 -10.62
C GLY A 168 -21.12 -4.03 -10.24
N ILE A 169 -20.13 -3.24 -9.85
CA ILE A 169 -20.30 -1.81 -9.59
C ILE A 169 -20.05 -1.05 -10.89
N HIS A 170 -21.02 -0.20 -11.23
CA HIS A 170 -20.88 0.71 -12.36
C HIS A 170 -20.05 1.91 -11.94
N LEU A 171 -18.84 2.05 -12.50
CA LEU A 171 -17.88 3.10 -12.15
C LEU A 171 -18.08 4.39 -12.96
N PHE A 172 -19.16 4.49 -13.69
CA PHE A 172 -19.46 5.64 -14.59
C PHE A 172 -20.84 6.21 -14.32
#